data_a24bef440e03128a5c27ee391d6cd21e
#
_entry.id   a24bef440e03128a5c27ee391d6cd21e
#
_cell.length_a   1.000
_cell.length_b   1.000
_cell.length_c   1.000
_cell.angle_alpha   90.00
_cell.angle_beta   90.00
_cell.angle_gamma   90.00
#
_symmetry.space_group_name_H-M   'P 1'
#
loop_
_entity.id
_entity.type
_entity.pdbx_description
1 polymer ?
#
loop_
_entity_poly.entity_id
_entity_poly.type
_entity_poly.pdbx_seq_one_letter_code
_entity_poly.pdbx_strand_id
1 'polypeptide(L)'
;MRPDPIPLEPSRQQCEEALADLRYVLVDFPFEEPDLAAAVWLSAIFTKLLRFAFSGNIPLLAASAGMASSGKGKLPDTAAIITEGAEAEKRNYTGDDAEDERVIGSTVADEVPVAVLDNIKRGIALASAAFEMYLTTPKFATRRIGTSENIRVEKGSWTDTLWWATGNDLTTSGDMARRVLRIGINDRTGRPEDREVAESDLEGYCKTNRKRLLTAALTLLSGFFAARRKGWAVELPPFASFEAWSIVRHAVVWCGLPDPFLARGKISEDAVRADFGFTVEHLRKVLRDKPMHMKRIVDILRSDAEKAMASRMYDEVWSFFIDRGVKLDGRDVSGASSALGRFLKDYNGQVYVAADGKCWQLWIGRDRC
;
A
#
# COMPACT_ATOMS: atom_id res chain seq x y z
N MET A 1 -18.34 19.71 -14.46
CA MET A 1 -17.60 20.97 -14.20
C MET A 1 -16.54 21.14 -15.27
N ARG A 2 -16.32 22.35 -15.82
CA ARG A 2 -15.24 22.60 -16.77
C ARG A 2 -14.05 23.23 -16.04
N PRO A 3 -12.79 22.80 -16.31
CA PRO A 3 -11.60 23.46 -15.79
C PRO A 3 -11.49 24.89 -16.31
N ASP A 4 -10.64 25.71 -15.71
CA ASP A 4 -10.28 27.01 -16.25
C ASP A 4 -9.47 26.83 -17.56
N PRO A 5 -9.37 27.84 -18.42
CA PRO A 5 -8.54 27.76 -19.61
C PRO A 5 -7.10 27.35 -19.28
N ILE A 6 -6.62 26.29 -19.92
CA ILE A 6 -5.29 25.73 -19.65
C ILE A 6 -4.34 26.25 -20.71
N PRO A 7 -3.21 26.89 -20.31
CA PRO A 7 -2.20 27.32 -21.25
C PRO A 7 -1.62 26.12 -22.01
N LEU A 8 -1.45 26.25 -23.35
CA LEU A 8 -0.80 25.20 -24.15
C LEU A 8 0.69 25.07 -23.80
N GLU A 9 1.31 26.14 -23.38
CA GLU A 9 2.70 26.22 -22.91
C GLU A 9 2.75 27.04 -21.63
N PRO A 10 2.41 26.44 -20.48
CA PRO A 10 2.46 27.14 -19.21
C PRO A 10 3.90 27.56 -18.87
N SER A 11 4.04 28.70 -18.21
CA SER A 11 5.33 29.14 -17.68
C SER A 11 5.78 28.23 -16.57
N ARG A 12 7.08 28.28 -16.23
CA ARG A 12 7.65 27.56 -15.08
C ARG A 12 6.93 27.95 -13.79
N GLN A 13 6.68 29.24 -13.57
CA GLN A 13 5.98 29.74 -12.39
C GLN A 13 4.55 29.14 -12.30
N GLN A 14 3.79 29.11 -13.40
CA GLN A 14 2.45 28.50 -13.42
C GLN A 14 2.49 27.00 -13.06
N CYS A 15 3.53 26.28 -13.48
CA CYS A 15 3.69 24.88 -13.12
C CYS A 15 4.09 24.71 -11.65
N GLU A 16 4.94 25.57 -11.12
CA GLU A 16 5.33 25.55 -9.69
C GLU A 16 4.12 25.86 -8.80
N GLU A 17 3.30 26.85 -9.13
CA GLU A 17 2.06 27.18 -8.43
C GLU A 17 1.05 26.02 -8.50
N ALA A 18 0.88 25.42 -9.67
CA ALA A 18 0.00 24.27 -9.88
C ALA A 18 0.44 23.06 -9.03
N LEU A 19 1.75 22.79 -8.96
CA LEU A 19 2.27 21.71 -8.13
C LEU A 19 2.08 22.02 -6.64
N ALA A 20 2.27 23.27 -6.22
CA ALA A 20 2.03 23.70 -4.85
C ALA A 20 0.56 23.52 -4.44
N ASP A 21 -0.39 23.87 -5.30
CA ASP A 21 -1.82 23.66 -5.08
C ASP A 21 -2.16 22.18 -4.83
N LEU A 22 -1.58 21.28 -5.62
CA LEU A 22 -1.80 19.84 -5.45
C LEU A 22 -1.08 19.30 -4.21
N ARG A 23 0.13 19.75 -3.91
CA ARG A 23 0.88 19.34 -2.71
C ARG A 23 0.19 19.79 -1.42
N TYR A 24 -0.55 20.89 -1.45
CA TYR A 24 -1.32 21.35 -0.29
C TYR A 24 -2.32 20.31 0.21
N VAL A 25 -2.92 19.51 -0.70
CA VAL A 25 -3.84 18.41 -0.33
C VAL A 25 -3.15 17.36 0.56
N LEU A 26 -1.83 17.27 0.49
CA LEU A 26 -1.03 16.27 1.18
C LEU A 26 -0.32 16.80 2.43
N VAL A 27 -0.48 18.08 2.76
CA VAL A 27 0.35 18.79 3.78
C VAL A 27 0.24 18.16 5.18
N ASP A 28 -0.93 17.63 5.51
CA ASP A 28 -1.22 17.08 6.84
C ASP A 28 -0.81 15.60 7.01
N PHE A 29 -0.34 14.94 5.97
CA PHE A 29 0.00 13.53 6.08
C PHE A 29 1.43 13.32 6.56
N PRO A 30 1.67 12.55 7.64
CA PRO A 30 3.00 12.23 8.14
C PRO A 30 3.61 11.08 7.31
N PHE A 31 3.96 11.36 6.07
CA PHE A 31 4.53 10.36 5.18
C PHE A 31 5.93 9.92 5.63
N GLU A 32 6.26 8.65 5.41
CA GLU A 32 7.62 8.12 5.57
C GLU A 32 8.59 8.82 4.60
N GLU A 33 8.14 9.01 3.36
CA GLU A 33 8.89 9.65 2.26
C GLU A 33 7.97 10.66 1.55
N PRO A 34 7.93 11.93 1.98
CA PRO A 34 6.92 12.90 1.51
C PRO A 34 6.92 13.10 -0.01
N ASP A 35 8.07 13.25 -0.65
CA ASP A 35 8.14 13.48 -2.10
C ASP A 35 7.75 12.24 -2.90
N LEU A 36 8.13 11.04 -2.42
CA LEU A 36 7.74 9.80 -3.07
C LEU A 36 6.24 9.53 -2.91
N ALA A 37 5.68 9.83 -1.74
CA ALA A 37 4.24 9.74 -1.50
C ALA A 37 3.47 10.70 -2.42
N ALA A 38 3.94 11.94 -2.56
CA ALA A 38 3.38 12.90 -3.49
C ALA A 38 3.47 12.42 -4.94
N ALA A 39 4.59 11.79 -5.34
CA ALA A 39 4.78 11.22 -6.67
C ALA A 39 3.78 10.10 -6.96
N VAL A 40 3.56 9.17 -6.03
CA VAL A 40 2.59 8.09 -6.18
C VAL A 40 1.17 8.64 -6.22
N TRP A 41 0.81 9.58 -5.33
CA TRP A 41 -0.52 10.18 -5.33
C TRP A 41 -0.78 10.99 -6.61
N LEU A 42 0.17 11.80 -7.08
CA LEU A 42 0.05 12.55 -8.32
C LEU A 42 -0.06 11.60 -9.53
N SER A 43 0.62 10.46 -9.50
CA SER A 43 0.52 9.45 -10.55
C SER A 43 -0.89 8.86 -10.67
N ALA A 44 -1.66 8.80 -9.57
CA ALA A 44 -3.08 8.42 -9.62
C ALA A 44 -3.89 9.40 -10.46
N ILE A 45 -3.75 10.70 -10.17
CA ILE A 45 -4.43 11.77 -10.90
C ILE A 45 -4.03 11.74 -12.38
N PHE A 46 -2.73 11.68 -12.67
CA PHE A 46 -2.24 11.64 -14.04
C PHE A 46 -2.67 10.36 -14.78
N THR A 47 -2.77 9.23 -14.11
CA THR A 47 -3.27 7.99 -14.70
C THR A 47 -4.69 8.19 -15.24
N LYS A 48 -5.58 8.76 -14.44
CA LYS A 48 -6.96 9.01 -14.88
C LYS A 48 -7.03 10.05 -16.00
N LEU A 49 -6.30 11.14 -15.87
CA LEU A 49 -6.32 12.22 -16.88
C LEU A 49 -5.63 11.83 -18.21
N LEU A 50 -4.66 10.92 -18.18
CA LEU A 50 -3.94 10.45 -19.36
C LEU A 50 -4.46 9.11 -19.90
N ARG A 51 -5.51 8.53 -19.33
CA ARG A 51 -5.93 7.18 -19.70
C ARG A 51 -6.24 7.03 -21.19
N PHE A 52 -6.73 8.06 -21.84
CA PHE A 52 -6.94 8.10 -23.29
C PHE A 52 -5.64 8.17 -24.12
N ALA A 53 -4.50 8.50 -23.49
CA ALA A 53 -3.22 8.68 -24.18
C ALA A 53 -2.34 7.42 -24.17
N PHE A 54 -2.71 6.38 -23.41
CA PHE A 54 -2.00 5.10 -23.38
C PHE A 54 -2.96 3.94 -23.18
N SER A 55 -2.61 2.79 -23.76
CA SER A 55 -3.31 1.52 -23.53
C SER A 55 -2.39 0.56 -22.77
N GLY A 56 -2.96 -0.34 -21.95
CA GLY A 56 -2.19 -1.30 -21.20
C GLY A 56 -2.49 -1.26 -19.69
N ASN A 57 -1.63 -1.90 -18.92
CA ASN A 57 -1.86 -2.12 -17.50
C ASN A 57 -1.56 -0.89 -16.65
N ILE A 58 -2.24 -0.80 -15.50
CA ILE A 58 -2.04 0.22 -14.47
C ILE A 58 -1.63 -0.51 -13.19
N PRO A 59 -0.55 -0.06 -12.49
CA PRO A 59 -0.17 -0.64 -11.21
C PRO A 59 -1.23 -0.36 -10.13
N LEU A 60 -1.31 -1.22 -9.12
CA LEU A 60 -2.12 -0.98 -7.93
C LEU A 60 -1.38 0.01 -7.02
N LEU A 61 -2.10 0.98 -6.49
CA LEU A 61 -1.56 1.92 -5.53
C LEU A 61 -1.97 1.50 -4.11
N ALA A 62 -1.11 1.70 -3.13
CA ALA A 62 -1.42 1.29 -1.77
C ALA A 62 -1.05 2.35 -0.74
N ALA A 63 -1.94 2.63 0.21
CA ALA A 63 -1.67 3.46 1.37
C ALA A 63 -1.62 2.58 2.62
N SER A 64 -0.44 2.49 3.22
CA SER A 64 -0.16 1.66 4.39
C SER A 64 0.25 2.52 5.58
N ALA A 65 -0.31 2.24 6.74
CA ALA A 65 0.03 2.92 7.99
C ALA A 65 0.20 1.88 9.11
N GLY A 66 1.05 2.19 10.08
CA GLY A 66 1.21 1.33 11.26
C GLY A 66 0.01 1.36 12.21
N MET A 67 -0.79 2.44 12.15
CA MET A 67 -1.92 2.68 13.08
C MET A 67 -3.22 2.99 12.35
N ALA A 68 -4.34 2.74 13.04
CA ALA A 68 -5.67 3.18 12.61
C ALA A 68 -5.76 4.72 12.64
N SER A 69 -6.80 5.28 12.01
CA SER A 69 -7.09 6.74 11.99
C SER A 69 -5.99 7.63 11.39
N SER A 70 -5.04 7.07 10.66
CA SER A 70 -3.92 7.78 10.03
C SER A 70 -4.30 8.60 8.77
N GLY A 71 -5.57 8.58 8.35
CA GLY A 71 -6.04 9.28 7.16
C GLY A 71 -5.77 8.54 5.82
N LYS A 72 -5.25 7.32 5.83
CA LYS A 72 -4.89 6.56 4.61
C LYS A 72 -6.03 6.46 3.57
N GLY A 73 -7.29 6.34 4.02
CA GLY A 73 -8.47 6.29 3.14
C GLY A 73 -8.72 7.58 2.38
N LYS A 74 -8.26 8.73 2.90
CA LYS A 74 -8.43 10.02 2.24
C LYS A 74 -7.56 10.20 0.99
N LEU A 75 -6.45 9.47 0.87
CA LEU A 75 -5.56 9.57 -0.30
C LEU A 75 -6.24 9.15 -1.61
N PRO A 76 -6.86 7.96 -1.72
CA PRO A 76 -7.63 7.61 -2.91
C PRO A 76 -8.84 8.51 -3.10
N ASP A 77 -9.53 8.92 -2.02
CA ASP A 77 -10.72 9.76 -2.11
C ASP A 77 -10.41 11.14 -2.69
N THR A 78 -9.34 11.80 -2.22
CA THR A 78 -8.92 13.11 -2.75
C THR A 78 -8.51 13.02 -4.23
N ALA A 79 -7.80 11.98 -4.64
CA ALA A 79 -7.44 11.78 -6.04
C ALA A 79 -8.69 11.56 -6.92
N ALA A 80 -9.66 10.75 -6.45
CA ALA A 80 -10.92 10.50 -7.14
C ALA A 80 -11.80 11.75 -7.21
N ILE A 81 -11.92 12.52 -6.12
CA ILE A 81 -12.66 13.79 -6.13
C ILE A 81 -12.10 14.76 -7.17
N ILE A 82 -10.78 14.88 -7.28
CA ILE A 82 -10.15 15.78 -8.25
C ILE A 82 -10.46 15.34 -9.67
N THR A 83 -10.32 14.05 -10.00
CA THR A 83 -10.48 13.53 -11.35
C THR A 83 -11.95 13.28 -11.72
N GLU A 84 -12.67 12.54 -10.89
CA GLU A 84 -14.03 12.08 -11.19
C GLU A 84 -15.13 12.98 -10.59
N GLY A 85 -14.83 13.68 -9.50
CA GLY A 85 -15.78 14.55 -8.78
C GLY A 85 -16.55 13.84 -7.66
N ALA A 86 -16.20 12.61 -7.37
CA ALA A 86 -16.75 11.78 -6.29
C ALA A 86 -15.62 11.05 -5.57
N GLU A 87 -15.90 10.60 -4.35
CA GLU A 87 -14.99 9.73 -3.61
C GLU A 87 -14.81 8.37 -4.31
N ALA A 88 -13.71 7.70 -4.03
CA ALA A 88 -13.42 6.38 -4.56
C ALA A 88 -14.38 5.33 -3.99
N GLU A 89 -14.74 4.35 -4.80
CA GLU A 89 -15.67 3.31 -4.38
C GLU A 89 -14.96 2.24 -3.54
N LYS A 90 -15.50 1.96 -2.36
CA LYS A 90 -14.91 1.00 -1.42
C LYS A 90 -15.33 -0.42 -1.76
N ARG A 91 -14.37 -1.33 -1.74
CA ARG A 91 -14.53 -2.77 -1.97
C ARG A 91 -13.86 -3.56 -0.86
N ASN A 92 -14.39 -4.73 -0.57
CA ASN A 92 -13.73 -5.67 0.34
C ASN A 92 -12.61 -6.43 -0.37
N TYR A 93 -11.56 -6.74 0.37
CA TYR A 93 -10.52 -7.68 -0.03
C TYR A 93 -10.47 -8.83 0.97
N THR A 94 -10.49 -10.05 0.48
CA THR A 94 -10.53 -11.24 1.35
C THR A 94 -9.25 -12.09 1.26
N GLY A 95 -8.52 -11.99 0.15
CA GLY A 95 -7.41 -12.88 -0.19
C GLY A 95 -7.88 -14.25 -0.70
N ASP A 96 -9.19 -14.47 -0.84
CA ASP A 96 -9.76 -15.62 -1.55
C ASP A 96 -9.90 -15.29 -3.03
N ASP A 97 -9.22 -16.05 -3.89
CA ASP A 97 -9.16 -15.75 -5.32
C ASP A 97 -10.52 -15.73 -6.01
N ALA A 98 -11.44 -16.60 -5.61
CA ALA A 98 -12.76 -16.64 -6.22
C ALA A 98 -13.62 -15.44 -5.83
N GLU A 99 -13.53 -14.98 -4.59
CA GLU A 99 -14.24 -13.79 -4.13
C GLU A 99 -13.60 -12.53 -4.70
N ASP A 100 -12.28 -12.44 -4.72
CA ASP A 100 -11.55 -11.31 -5.30
C ASP A 100 -11.80 -11.20 -6.81
N GLU A 101 -11.91 -12.32 -7.54
CA GLU A 101 -12.32 -12.33 -8.95
C GLU A 101 -13.74 -11.76 -9.13
N ARG A 102 -14.68 -12.04 -8.22
CA ARG A 102 -16.04 -11.47 -8.24
C ARG A 102 -16.01 -9.96 -7.98
N VAL A 103 -15.20 -9.50 -7.01
CA VAL A 103 -15.01 -8.08 -6.71
C VAL A 103 -14.47 -7.35 -7.94
N ILE A 104 -13.45 -7.89 -8.60
CA ILE A 104 -12.92 -7.31 -9.83
C ILE A 104 -14.02 -7.27 -10.91
N GLY A 105 -14.69 -8.41 -11.13
CA GLY A 105 -15.71 -8.54 -12.17
C GLY A 105 -16.87 -7.55 -12.00
N SER A 106 -17.43 -7.41 -10.80
CA SER A 106 -18.49 -6.44 -10.53
C SER A 106 -18.02 -5.01 -10.69
N THR A 107 -16.85 -4.67 -10.15
CA THR A 107 -16.28 -3.32 -10.22
C THR A 107 -16.08 -2.86 -11.66
N VAL A 108 -15.57 -3.76 -12.49
CA VAL A 108 -15.32 -3.47 -13.91
C VAL A 108 -16.62 -3.41 -14.71
N ALA A 109 -17.60 -4.30 -14.40
CA ALA A 109 -18.92 -4.27 -15.05
C ALA A 109 -19.69 -2.99 -14.75
N ASP A 110 -19.50 -2.42 -13.56
CA ASP A 110 -20.11 -1.17 -13.13
C ASP A 110 -19.32 0.06 -13.62
N GLU A 111 -18.22 -0.14 -14.38
CA GLU A 111 -17.33 0.90 -14.91
C GLU A 111 -16.83 1.86 -13.81
N VAL A 112 -16.53 1.33 -12.61
CA VAL A 112 -16.07 2.13 -11.48
C VAL A 112 -14.70 2.74 -11.80
N PRO A 113 -14.57 4.08 -11.84
CA PRO A 113 -13.33 4.71 -12.30
C PRO A 113 -12.18 4.61 -11.31
N VAL A 114 -12.48 4.65 -10.01
CA VAL A 114 -11.50 4.50 -8.92
C VAL A 114 -12.09 3.60 -7.84
N ALA A 115 -11.47 2.48 -7.58
CA ALA A 115 -11.88 1.52 -6.56
C ALA A 115 -10.81 1.33 -5.49
N VAL A 116 -11.24 1.13 -4.24
CA VAL A 116 -10.36 0.95 -3.09
C VAL A 116 -10.67 -0.37 -2.42
N LEU A 117 -9.69 -1.25 -2.33
CA LEU A 117 -9.71 -2.38 -1.41
C LEU A 117 -9.48 -1.83 0.00
N ASP A 118 -10.58 -1.53 0.69
CA ASP A 118 -10.51 -0.72 1.90
C ASP A 118 -10.28 -1.54 3.15
N ASN A 119 -9.44 -0.98 4.02
CA ASN A 119 -9.17 -1.49 5.36
C ASN A 119 -8.80 -2.98 5.39
N ILE A 120 -7.83 -3.37 4.55
CA ILE A 120 -7.31 -4.75 4.54
C ILE A 120 -6.78 -5.07 5.93
N LYS A 121 -7.27 -6.17 6.49
CA LYS A 121 -6.93 -6.58 7.85
C LYS A 121 -5.46 -6.95 7.95
N ARG A 122 -4.83 -6.58 9.06
CA ARG A 122 -3.46 -7.03 9.40
C ARG A 122 -3.38 -8.56 9.30
N GLY A 123 -2.33 -9.07 8.69
CA GLY A 123 -2.13 -10.50 8.47
C GLY A 123 -2.78 -11.07 7.21
N ILE A 124 -3.58 -10.28 6.47
CA ILE A 124 -4.04 -10.64 5.13
C ILE A 124 -3.10 -9.95 4.13
N ALA A 125 -2.31 -10.75 3.42
CA ALA A 125 -1.42 -10.22 2.40
C ALA A 125 -2.19 -9.88 1.10
N LEU A 126 -1.78 -8.81 0.43
CA LEU A 126 -2.15 -8.58 -0.97
C LEU A 126 -1.42 -9.61 -1.84
N ALA A 127 -2.06 -10.73 -2.13
CA ALA A 127 -1.45 -11.89 -2.77
C ALA A 127 -2.44 -12.66 -3.68
N SER A 128 -3.56 -12.03 -4.03
CA SER A 128 -4.59 -12.67 -4.84
C SER A 128 -4.14 -12.90 -6.27
N ALA A 129 -4.18 -14.14 -6.74
CA ALA A 129 -3.88 -14.51 -8.12
C ALA A 129 -4.86 -13.85 -9.10
N ALA A 130 -6.11 -13.60 -8.69
CA ALA A 130 -7.11 -12.89 -9.49
C ALA A 130 -6.66 -11.44 -9.74
N PHE A 131 -6.21 -10.71 -8.71
CA PHE A 131 -5.65 -9.37 -8.87
C PHE A 131 -4.34 -9.38 -9.67
N GLU A 132 -3.46 -10.35 -9.44
CA GLU A 132 -2.22 -10.49 -10.21
C GLU A 132 -2.51 -10.63 -11.71
N MET A 133 -3.44 -11.50 -12.07
CA MET A 133 -3.88 -11.69 -13.44
C MET A 133 -4.53 -10.41 -13.99
N TYR A 134 -5.47 -9.81 -13.26
CA TYR A 134 -6.13 -8.59 -13.68
C TYR A 134 -5.12 -7.47 -13.96
N LEU A 135 -4.17 -7.22 -13.06
CA LEU A 135 -3.22 -6.11 -13.19
C LEU A 135 -2.27 -6.25 -14.38
N THR A 136 -1.99 -7.49 -14.83
CA THR A 136 -0.95 -7.74 -15.84
C THR A 136 -1.47 -8.22 -17.20
N THR A 137 -2.76 -8.57 -17.29
CA THR A 137 -3.35 -9.07 -18.53
C THR A 137 -4.03 -7.92 -19.29
N PRO A 138 -3.71 -7.67 -20.57
CA PRO A 138 -4.36 -6.63 -21.35
C PRO A 138 -5.83 -6.92 -21.67
N LYS A 139 -6.21 -8.19 -21.69
CA LYS A 139 -7.59 -8.67 -21.88
C LYS A 139 -7.97 -9.55 -20.71
N PHE A 140 -8.83 -9.06 -19.86
CA PHE A 140 -9.34 -9.81 -18.70
C PHE A 140 -10.75 -10.31 -18.98
N ALA A 141 -11.03 -11.54 -18.59
CA ALA A 141 -12.37 -12.11 -18.67
C ALA A 141 -12.73 -12.82 -17.38
N THR A 142 -13.91 -12.57 -16.88
CA THR A 142 -14.48 -13.23 -15.70
C THR A 142 -15.96 -13.51 -15.92
N ARG A 143 -16.57 -14.37 -15.11
CA ARG A 143 -18.01 -14.64 -15.18
C ARG A 143 -18.81 -13.54 -14.49
N ARG A 144 -19.91 -13.14 -15.12
CA ARG A 144 -20.91 -12.30 -14.48
C ARG A 144 -21.62 -13.10 -13.40
N ILE A 145 -21.73 -12.57 -12.18
CA ILE A 145 -22.40 -13.21 -11.05
C ILE A 145 -23.85 -13.56 -11.44
N GLY A 146 -24.26 -14.80 -11.16
CA GLY A 146 -25.63 -15.26 -11.38
C GLY A 146 -26.01 -15.54 -12.85
N THR A 147 -25.08 -15.48 -13.78
CA THR A 147 -25.31 -15.75 -15.20
C THR A 147 -24.22 -16.67 -15.79
N SER A 148 -24.46 -17.15 -17.02
CA SER A 148 -23.43 -17.84 -17.82
C SER A 148 -22.63 -16.88 -18.71
N GLU A 149 -22.90 -15.58 -18.62
CA GLU A 149 -22.24 -14.58 -19.45
C GLU A 149 -20.85 -14.22 -18.89
N ASN A 150 -19.93 -13.95 -19.79
CA ASN A 150 -18.59 -13.45 -19.45
C ASN A 150 -18.53 -11.93 -19.57
N ILE A 151 -18.02 -11.28 -18.53
CA ILE A 151 -17.54 -9.91 -18.60
C ILE A 151 -16.16 -9.94 -19.24
N ARG A 152 -15.98 -9.17 -20.31
CA ARG A 152 -14.68 -9.03 -20.98
C ARG A 152 -14.25 -7.58 -20.94
N VAL A 153 -13.03 -7.37 -20.49
CA VAL A 153 -12.41 -6.05 -20.38
C VAL A 153 -11.17 -6.05 -21.25
N GLU A 154 -11.11 -5.12 -22.16
CA GLU A 154 -9.90 -4.79 -22.90
C GLU A 154 -9.36 -3.48 -22.33
N LYS A 155 -8.17 -3.55 -21.71
CA LYS A 155 -7.57 -2.39 -21.06
C LYS A 155 -7.07 -1.36 -22.06
N GLY A 156 -7.28 -0.11 -21.75
CA GLY A 156 -6.95 1.02 -22.62
C GLY A 156 -8.11 1.98 -22.79
N SER A 157 -9.21 1.74 -22.05
CA SER A 157 -10.37 2.63 -22.00
C SER A 157 -10.24 3.64 -20.86
N TRP A 158 -10.86 4.78 -21.01
CA TRP A 158 -11.04 5.77 -19.94
C TRP A 158 -11.87 5.21 -18.75
N THR A 159 -12.65 4.15 -18.98
CA THR A 159 -13.42 3.44 -17.95
C THR A 159 -12.58 2.45 -17.15
N ASP A 160 -11.31 2.25 -17.49
CA ASP A 160 -10.45 1.35 -16.72
C ASP A 160 -10.33 1.81 -15.27
N THR A 161 -10.60 0.88 -14.38
CA THR A 161 -10.52 1.11 -12.94
C THR A 161 -9.09 1.33 -12.48
N LEU A 162 -8.84 2.43 -11.78
CA LEU A 162 -7.65 2.64 -10.99
C LEU A 162 -7.87 2.02 -9.61
N TRP A 163 -7.06 1.03 -9.25
CA TRP A 163 -7.17 0.34 -7.99
C TRP A 163 -6.25 0.91 -6.93
N TRP A 164 -6.82 1.08 -5.74
CA TRP A 164 -6.10 1.37 -4.51
C TRP A 164 -6.30 0.24 -3.51
N ALA A 165 -5.38 0.13 -2.55
CA ALA A 165 -5.51 -0.68 -1.36
C ALA A 165 -5.18 0.15 -0.12
N THR A 166 -5.95 0.00 0.95
CA THR A 166 -5.66 0.62 2.23
C THR A 166 -5.62 -0.42 3.34
N GLY A 167 -4.76 -0.25 4.30
CA GLY A 167 -4.68 -1.16 5.45
C GLY A 167 -3.61 -0.76 6.45
N ASN A 168 -3.64 -1.42 7.61
CA ASN A 168 -2.60 -1.27 8.61
C ASN A 168 -1.54 -2.34 8.35
N ASP A 169 -0.27 -1.90 8.27
CA ASP A 169 0.86 -2.78 7.99
C ASP A 169 0.59 -3.74 6.81
N LEU A 170 0.17 -3.15 5.68
CA LEU A 170 -0.07 -3.92 4.48
C LEU A 170 1.16 -4.75 4.12
N THR A 171 0.92 -6.00 3.79
CA THR A 171 1.94 -6.92 3.27
C THR A 171 1.55 -7.37 1.86
N THR A 172 2.56 -7.67 1.05
CA THR A 172 2.36 -8.31 -0.25
C THR A 172 3.17 -9.59 -0.30
N SER A 173 2.72 -10.57 -1.05
CA SER A 173 3.51 -11.78 -1.31
C SER A 173 3.66 -12.02 -2.81
N GLY A 174 4.66 -12.81 -3.15
CA GLY A 174 4.88 -13.24 -4.52
C GLY A 174 5.06 -12.09 -5.51
N ASP A 175 4.37 -12.21 -6.60
CA ASP A 175 4.44 -11.29 -7.73
C ASP A 175 3.73 -9.96 -7.48
N MET A 176 2.79 -9.88 -6.51
CA MET A 176 2.12 -8.62 -6.17
C MET A 176 3.07 -7.55 -5.69
N ALA A 177 4.13 -7.89 -4.98
CA ALA A 177 5.15 -6.93 -4.50
C ALA A 177 5.72 -6.07 -5.63
N ARG A 178 5.81 -6.62 -6.85
CA ARG A 178 6.32 -5.91 -8.04
C ARG A 178 5.28 -5.03 -8.73
N ARG A 179 3.99 -5.15 -8.36
CA ARG A 179 2.83 -4.53 -9.04
C ARG A 179 2.16 -3.46 -8.22
N VAL A 180 2.63 -3.27 -6.99
CA VAL A 180 2.07 -2.33 -6.02
C VAL A 180 3.05 -1.21 -5.74
N LEU A 181 2.55 0.03 -5.80
CA LEU A 181 3.28 1.24 -5.43
C LEU A 181 2.77 1.73 -4.07
N ARG A 182 3.63 1.71 -3.06
CA ARG A 182 3.27 2.00 -1.67
C ARG A 182 3.46 3.46 -1.30
N ILE A 183 2.47 4.04 -0.63
CA ILE A 183 2.60 5.22 0.20
C ILE A 183 2.64 4.77 1.67
N GLY A 184 3.75 5.05 2.34
CA GLY A 184 3.90 4.80 3.77
C GLY A 184 3.51 6.01 4.60
N ILE A 185 2.66 5.80 5.63
CA ILE A 185 2.25 6.81 6.60
C ILE A 185 2.76 6.36 7.97
N ASN A 186 3.57 7.19 8.61
CA ASN A 186 4.15 6.89 9.92
C ASN A 186 3.86 8.03 10.89
N ASP A 187 2.75 7.92 11.59
CA ASP A 187 2.43 8.85 12.68
C ASP A 187 3.19 8.42 13.95
N ARG A 188 4.21 9.20 14.31
CA ARG A 188 5.05 8.96 15.49
C ARG A 188 4.40 9.42 16.79
N THR A 189 3.24 10.08 16.75
CA THR A 189 2.58 10.62 17.95
C THR A 189 1.88 9.56 18.77
N GLY A 190 1.60 8.40 18.17
CA GLY A 190 0.85 7.30 18.78
C GLY A 190 -0.66 7.59 18.94
N ARG A 191 -1.12 8.79 18.57
CA ARG A 191 -2.52 9.23 18.59
C ARG A 191 -2.83 10.07 17.35
N PRO A 192 -3.02 9.44 16.20
CA PRO A 192 -3.29 10.16 14.95
C PRO A 192 -4.54 11.05 15.02
N GLU A 193 -5.50 10.70 15.86
CA GLU A 193 -6.76 11.42 16.08
C GLU A 193 -6.59 12.77 16.80
N ASP A 194 -5.52 12.92 17.60
CA ASP A 194 -5.23 14.15 18.35
C ASP A 194 -4.38 15.16 17.55
N ARG A 195 -4.04 14.83 16.30
CA ARG A 195 -3.18 15.67 15.48
C ARG A 195 -3.92 16.91 14.98
N GLU A 196 -3.32 18.08 15.17
CA GLU A 196 -3.77 19.30 14.51
C GLU A 196 -3.53 19.18 12.99
N VAL A 197 -4.55 19.47 12.20
CA VAL A 197 -4.53 19.41 10.74
C VAL A 197 -4.96 20.77 10.17
N ALA A 198 -4.36 21.16 9.05
CA ALA A 198 -4.73 22.39 8.36
C ALA A 198 -6.15 22.32 7.78
N GLU A 199 -6.52 21.11 7.31
CA GLU A 199 -7.84 20.85 6.72
C GLU A 199 -8.56 19.72 7.46
N SER A 200 -9.49 20.07 8.35
CA SER A 200 -10.30 19.10 9.10
C SER A 200 -11.24 18.30 8.20
N ASP A 201 -11.78 18.93 7.14
CA ASP A 201 -12.61 18.32 6.10
C ASP A 201 -11.88 18.36 4.76
N LEU A 202 -10.89 17.47 4.59
CA LEU A 202 -10.06 17.43 3.40
C LEU A 202 -10.85 17.07 2.13
N GLU A 203 -11.84 16.16 2.24
CA GLU A 203 -12.70 15.77 1.13
C GLU A 203 -13.61 16.95 0.72
N GLY A 204 -14.16 17.69 1.69
CA GLY A 204 -14.94 18.92 1.46
C GLY A 204 -14.08 20.01 0.82
N TYR A 205 -12.85 20.17 1.29
CA TYR A 205 -11.87 21.08 0.66
C TYR A 205 -11.63 20.70 -0.81
N CYS A 206 -11.36 19.42 -1.10
CA CYS A 206 -11.14 18.96 -2.47
C CYS A 206 -12.38 19.14 -3.36
N LYS A 207 -13.59 18.88 -2.84
CA LYS A 207 -14.86 19.12 -3.56
C LYS A 207 -15.03 20.59 -3.90
N THR A 208 -14.83 21.47 -2.93
CA THR A 208 -14.95 22.93 -3.09
C THR A 208 -13.92 23.50 -4.05
N ASN A 209 -12.67 23.04 -3.97
CA ASN A 209 -11.56 23.51 -4.77
C ASN A 209 -11.31 22.65 -6.03
N ARG A 210 -12.21 21.71 -6.35
CA ARG A 210 -12.01 20.74 -7.43
C ARG A 210 -11.62 21.38 -8.75
N LYS A 211 -12.28 22.49 -9.11
CA LYS A 211 -11.99 23.20 -10.36
C LYS A 211 -10.53 23.65 -10.42
N ARG A 212 -10.02 24.27 -9.34
CA ARG A 212 -8.64 24.73 -9.21
C ARG A 212 -7.65 23.58 -9.25
N LEU A 213 -7.90 22.52 -8.47
CA LEU A 213 -7.02 21.36 -8.37
C LEU A 213 -6.95 20.57 -9.71
N LEU A 214 -8.09 20.41 -10.39
CA LEU A 214 -8.12 19.80 -11.73
C LEU A 214 -7.40 20.67 -12.76
N THR A 215 -7.60 22.00 -12.73
CA THR A 215 -6.87 22.92 -13.60
C THR A 215 -5.36 22.85 -13.34
N ALA A 216 -4.94 22.76 -12.08
CA ALA A 216 -3.54 22.60 -11.71
C ALA A 216 -2.94 21.31 -12.29
N ALA A 217 -3.63 20.16 -12.14
CA ALA A 217 -3.17 18.90 -12.72
C ALA A 217 -3.04 18.96 -14.25
N LEU A 218 -4.02 19.55 -14.92
CA LEU A 218 -4.00 19.71 -16.38
C LEU A 218 -2.93 20.72 -16.84
N THR A 219 -2.64 21.75 -16.05
CA THR A 219 -1.54 22.72 -16.32
C THR A 219 -0.20 22.00 -16.29
N LEU A 220 0.04 21.15 -15.28
CA LEU A 220 1.26 20.33 -15.21
C LEU A 220 1.40 19.41 -16.43
N LEU A 221 0.32 18.71 -16.82
CA LEU A 221 0.34 17.86 -18.01
C LEU A 221 0.59 18.64 -19.29
N SER A 222 -0.01 19.83 -19.44
CA SER A 222 0.24 20.72 -20.58
C SER A 222 1.71 21.14 -20.66
N GLY A 223 2.31 21.53 -19.53
CA GLY A 223 3.73 21.85 -19.42
C GLY A 223 4.64 20.68 -19.76
N PHE A 224 4.32 19.48 -19.26
CA PHE A 224 5.04 18.25 -19.60
C PHE A 224 5.03 17.98 -21.12
N PHE A 225 3.86 18.03 -21.76
CA PHE A 225 3.77 17.81 -23.20
C PHE A 225 4.46 18.92 -24.01
N ALA A 226 4.42 20.16 -23.53
CA ALA A 226 5.17 21.26 -24.15
C ALA A 226 6.69 21.01 -24.06
N ALA A 227 7.18 20.59 -22.91
CA ALA A 227 8.59 20.25 -22.70
C ALA A 227 9.03 19.09 -23.59
N ARG A 228 8.21 18.03 -23.69
CA ARG A 228 8.48 16.90 -24.62
C ARG A 228 8.59 17.34 -26.07
N ARG A 229 7.68 18.20 -26.55
CA ARG A 229 7.78 18.75 -27.92
C ARG A 229 9.07 19.54 -28.14
N LYS A 230 9.65 20.12 -27.06
CA LYS A 230 10.93 20.84 -27.09
C LYS A 230 12.15 19.93 -26.84
N GLY A 231 11.97 18.62 -26.83
CA GLY A 231 13.05 17.64 -26.71
C GLY A 231 13.37 17.19 -25.29
N TRP A 232 12.56 17.55 -24.26
CA TRP A 232 12.76 17.02 -22.92
C TRP A 232 12.54 15.50 -22.89
N ALA A 233 13.53 14.79 -22.38
CA ALA A 233 13.52 13.35 -22.21
C ALA A 233 14.33 12.97 -20.98
N VAL A 234 13.97 11.87 -20.34
CA VAL A 234 14.70 11.24 -19.27
C VAL A 234 14.58 9.72 -19.43
N GLU A 235 15.65 8.99 -19.18
CA GLU A 235 15.59 7.53 -19.14
C GLU A 235 15.10 7.07 -17.78
N LEU A 236 14.09 6.21 -17.76
CA LEU A 236 13.55 5.58 -16.56
C LEU A 236 13.74 4.08 -16.66
N PRO A 237 14.02 3.39 -15.54
CA PRO A 237 14.14 1.94 -15.54
C PRO A 237 12.85 1.28 -16.03
N PRO A 238 12.94 0.13 -16.73
CA PRO A 238 11.76 -0.56 -17.23
C PRO A 238 10.85 -1.00 -16.06
N PHE A 239 9.54 -0.87 -16.27
CA PHE A 239 8.53 -1.37 -15.34
C PHE A 239 7.74 -2.46 -16.06
N ALA A 240 8.22 -3.70 -15.93
CA ALA A 240 7.66 -4.86 -16.60
C ALA A 240 6.16 -5.01 -16.33
N SER A 241 5.41 -5.32 -17.37
CA SER A 241 3.94 -5.36 -17.43
C SER A 241 3.24 -4.00 -17.38
N PHE A 242 3.95 -2.89 -17.16
CA PHE A 242 3.40 -1.54 -17.07
C PHE A 242 4.15 -0.55 -17.98
N GLU A 243 4.70 -1.02 -19.08
CA GLU A 243 5.54 -0.23 -20.00
C GLU A 243 4.78 0.99 -20.54
N ALA A 244 3.50 0.81 -20.89
CA ALA A 244 2.66 1.88 -21.42
C ALA A 244 2.37 2.98 -20.37
N TRP A 245 2.39 2.64 -19.07
CA TRP A 245 2.22 3.59 -17.98
C TRP A 245 3.43 4.50 -17.78
N SER A 246 4.52 4.28 -18.50
CA SER A 246 5.74 5.09 -18.44
C SER A 246 5.47 6.59 -18.74
N ILE A 247 4.45 6.91 -19.54
CA ILE A 247 4.07 8.30 -19.80
C ILE A 247 3.67 9.05 -18.52
N VAL A 248 2.98 8.37 -17.60
CA VAL A 248 2.60 8.91 -16.30
C VAL A 248 3.85 9.14 -15.43
N ARG A 249 4.77 8.18 -15.39
CA ARG A 249 6.04 8.30 -14.66
C ARG A 249 6.86 9.50 -15.16
N HIS A 250 7.00 9.63 -16.49
CA HIS A 250 7.70 10.75 -17.09
C HIS A 250 7.06 12.10 -16.73
N ALA A 251 5.72 12.19 -16.72
CA ALA A 251 5.02 13.41 -16.33
C ALA A 251 5.29 13.76 -14.84
N VAL A 252 5.28 12.77 -13.95
CA VAL A 252 5.59 12.98 -12.52
C VAL A 252 7.03 13.43 -12.32
N VAL A 253 7.99 12.77 -12.98
CA VAL A 253 9.42 13.15 -12.89
C VAL A 253 9.67 14.53 -13.48
N TRP A 254 8.97 14.89 -14.57
CA TRP A 254 9.04 16.23 -15.13
C TRP A 254 8.58 17.31 -14.14
N CYS A 255 7.62 17.02 -13.27
CA CYS A 255 7.20 17.91 -12.17
C CYS A 255 8.25 18.07 -11.07
N GLY A 256 9.41 17.42 -11.16
CA GLY A 256 10.48 17.49 -10.16
C GLY A 256 10.29 16.53 -8.98
N LEU A 257 9.35 15.58 -9.07
CA LEU A 257 9.13 14.54 -8.07
C LEU A 257 9.94 13.28 -8.42
N PRO A 258 10.22 12.41 -7.43
CA PRO A 258 10.81 11.10 -7.68
C PRO A 258 9.97 10.26 -8.64
N ASP A 259 10.61 9.29 -9.32
CA ASP A 259 9.89 8.31 -10.09
C ASP A 259 8.97 7.45 -9.18
N PRO A 260 7.65 7.41 -9.40
CA PRO A 260 6.75 6.58 -8.59
C PRO A 260 7.14 5.11 -8.52
N PHE A 261 7.88 4.61 -9.52
CA PHE A 261 8.44 3.25 -9.55
C PHE A 261 9.30 2.92 -8.32
N LEU A 262 9.93 3.91 -7.68
CA LEU A 262 10.73 3.73 -6.47
C LEU A 262 9.89 3.30 -5.26
N ALA A 263 8.57 3.47 -5.33
CA ALA A 263 7.62 3.01 -4.30
C ALA A 263 7.27 1.51 -4.44
N ARG A 264 7.74 0.84 -5.51
CA ARG A 264 7.54 -0.58 -5.75
C ARG A 264 8.30 -1.43 -4.74
N GLY A 265 7.71 -2.55 -4.32
CA GLY A 265 8.37 -3.53 -3.46
C GLY A 265 8.57 -3.07 -2.01
N LYS A 266 8.17 -1.84 -1.67
CA LYS A 266 8.25 -1.33 -0.29
C LYS A 266 7.17 -1.90 0.64
N ILE A 267 6.21 -2.62 0.09
CA ILE A 267 5.32 -3.52 0.83
C ILE A 267 5.90 -4.92 0.64
N SER A 268 7.04 -5.20 1.18
CA SER A 268 7.61 -6.54 1.05
C SER A 268 7.34 -7.35 2.31
N GLU A 269 7.45 -8.67 2.18
CA GLU A 269 7.69 -9.57 3.31
C GLU A 269 8.82 -9.07 4.22
N ASP A 270 9.66 -8.14 3.73
CA ASP A 270 10.79 -7.58 4.47
C ASP A 270 10.37 -6.77 5.68
N ALA A 271 9.22 -6.09 5.69
CA ALA A 271 8.72 -5.43 6.90
C ALA A 271 8.32 -6.46 7.96
N VAL A 272 7.64 -7.54 7.55
CA VAL A 272 7.33 -8.67 8.45
C VAL A 272 8.61 -9.41 8.85
N ARG A 273 9.56 -9.56 7.92
CA ARG A 273 10.86 -10.18 8.19
C ARG A 273 11.74 -9.32 9.09
N ALA A 274 11.79 -8.00 8.89
CA ALA A 274 12.54 -7.09 9.75
C ALA A 274 11.94 -7.06 11.16
N ASP A 275 10.62 -6.99 11.27
CA ASP A 275 9.88 -6.99 12.51
C ASP A 275 10.00 -8.36 13.23
N PHE A 276 9.97 -9.46 12.47
CA PHE A 276 10.27 -10.78 12.99
C PHE A 276 11.75 -10.97 13.31
N GLY A 277 12.66 -10.37 12.55
CA GLY A 277 14.10 -10.34 12.86
C GLY A 277 14.37 -9.68 14.20
N PHE A 278 13.72 -8.56 14.48
CA PHE A 278 13.75 -7.90 15.78
C PHE A 278 13.20 -8.82 16.90
N THR A 279 12.09 -9.50 16.62
CA THR A 279 11.49 -10.46 17.54
C THR A 279 12.39 -11.67 17.79
N VAL A 280 13.08 -12.17 16.76
CA VAL A 280 14.07 -13.26 16.89
C VAL A 280 15.24 -12.83 17.76
N GLU A 281 15.72 -11.60 17.62
CA GLU A 281 16.78 -11.05 18.48
C GLU A 281 16.35 -10.99 19.95
N HIS A 282 15.10 -10.62 20.23
CA HIS A 282 14.54 -10.61 21.58
C HIS A 282 14.27 -12.03 22.11
N LEU A 283 13.74 -12.93 21.26
CA LEU A 283 13.61 -14.35 21.64
C LEU A 283 14.96 -14.98 22.00
N ARG A 284 16.04 -14.58 21.33
CA ARG A 284 17.37 -15.04 21.67
C ARG A 284 17.77 -14.71 23.11
N LYS A 285 17.36 -13.56 23.64
CA LYS A 285 17.56 -13.21 25.04
C LYS A 285 16.87 -14.21 25.98
N VAL A 286 15.70 -14.73 25.56
CA VAL A 286 14.96 -15.80 26.24
C VAL A 286 15.69 -17.14 26.13
N LEU A 287 16.11 -17.48 24.91
CA LEU A 287 16.72 -18.78 24.58
C LEU A 287 18.16 -18.90 25.07
N ARG A 288 18.88 -17.76 25.20
CA ARG A 288 20.32 -17.71 25.56
C ARG A 288 21.18 -18.63 24.69
N ASP A 289 20.88 -18.69 23.38
CA ASP A 289 21.52 -19.52 22.38
C ASP A 289 21.43 -21.05 22.69
N LYS A 290 20.45 -21.49 23.46
CA LYS A 290 20.22 -22.90 23.78
C LYS A 290 18.87 -23.37 23.25
N PRO A 291 18.77 -24.61 22.81
CA PRO A 291 17.48 -25.20 22.46
C PRO A 291 16.52 -25.12 23.65
N MET A 292 15.28 -24.75 23.40
CA MET A 292 14.26 -24.65 24.44
C MET A 292 12.92 -25.19 23.91
N HIS A 293 12.22 -25.93 24.76
CA HIS A 293 10.88 -26.40 24.42
C HIS A 293 9.91 -25.23 24.24
N MET A 294 9.04 -25.31 23.27
CA MET A 294 8.03 -24.28 22.97
C MET A 294 7.19 -23.93 24.21
N LYS A 295 6.82 -24.94 24.99
CA LYS A 295 6.11 -24.76 26.25
C LYS A 295 6.85 -23.83 27.22
N ARG A 296 8.17 -24.00 27.35
CA ARG A 296 8.99 -23.17 28.23
C ARG A 296 9.07 -21.72 27.75
N ILE A 297 9.09 -21.50 26.42
CA ILE A 297 9.06 -20.15 25.82
C ILE A 297 7.73 -19.48 26.19
N VAL A 298 6.61 -20.16 26.01
CA VAL A 298 5.27 -19.65 26.35
C VAL A 298 5.19 -19.32 27.85
N ASP A 299 5.70 -20.17 28.72
CA ASP A 299 5.69 -19.92 30.19
C ASP A 299 6.48 -18.67 30.56
N ILE A 300 7.65 -18.45 29.92
CA ILE A 300 8.48 -17.25 30.14
C ILE A 300 7.74 -16.00 29.67
N LEU A 301 7.19 -16.01 28.44
CA LEU A 301 6.47 -14.87 27.87
C LEU A 301 5.23 -14.53 28.72
N ARG A 302 4.49 -15.53 29.22
CA ARG A 302 3.32 -15.31 30.08
C ARG A 302 3.72 -14.73 31.45
N SER A 303 4.73 -15.31 32.07
CA SER A 303 5.25 -14.80 33.34
C SER A 303 5.75 -13.36 33.24
N ASP A 304 6.26 -12.96 32.06
CA ASP A 304 6.65 -11.59 31.80
C ASP A 304 5.44 -10.68 31.59
N ALA A 305 4.43 -11.15 30.84
CA ALA A 305 3.20 -10.42 30.59
C ALA A 305 2.35 -10.14 31.83
N GLU A 306 2.48 -10.99 32.86
CA GLU A 306 1.80 -10.82 34.16
C GLU A 306 2.46 -9.76 35.06
N LYS A 307 3.68 -9.31 34.75
CA LYS A 307 4.39 -8.30 35.54
C LYS A 307 3.77 -6.91 35.34
N ALA A 308 4.07 -5.99 36.25
CA ALA A 308 3.74 -4.58 36.04
C ALA A 308 4.40 -4.05 34.77
N MET A 309 3.70 -3.16 34.05
CA MET A 309 4.10 -2.68 32.71
C MET A 309 5.54 -2.16 32.69
N ALA A 310 6.01 -1.50 33.74
CA ALA A 310 7.39 -0.98 33.86
C ALA A 310 8.47 -2.06 34.04
N SER A 311 8.10 -3.31 34.35
CA SER A 311 9.01 -4.43 34.59
C SER A 311 8.95 -5.53 33.52
N ARG A 312 8.16 -5.35 32.48
CA ARG A 312 8.06 -6.31 31.38
C ARG A 312 9.31 -6.24 30.49
N MET A 313 9.95 -7.38 30.34
CA MET A 313 11.19 -7.50 29.56
C MET A 313 10.92 -7.89 28.09
N TYR A 314 9.81 -8.61 27.85
CA TYR A 314 9.48 -9.18 26.54
C TYR A 314 8.11 -8.72 26.05
N ASP A 315 7.67 -7.53 26.44
CA ASP A 315 6.35 -6.99 26.05
C ASP A 315 6.19 -6.87 24.53
N GLU A 316 7.24 -6.44 23.85
CA GLU A 316 7.25 -6.33 22.36
C GLU A 316 7.14 -7.70 21.68
N VAL A 317 7.79 -8.74 22.24
CA VAL A 317 7.70 -10.12 21.73
C VAL A 317 6.29 -10.67 21.96
N TRP A 318 5.72 -10.40 23.14
CA TRP A 318 4.36 -10.79 23.46
C TRP A 318 3.36 -10.15 22.50
N SER A 319 3.41 -8.82 22.37
CA SER A 319 2.54 -8.04 21.49
C SER A 319 2.68 -8.48 20.04
N PHE A 320 3.90 -8.71 19.56
CA PHE A 320 4.16 -9.21 18.21
C PHE A 320 3.38 -10.48 17.89
N PHE A 321 3.35 -11.45 18.80
CA PHE A 321 2.63 -12.70 18.54
C PHE A 321 1.12 -12.56 18.70
N ILE A 322 0.65 -11.80 19.70
CA ILE A 322 -0.79 -11.56 19.92
C ILE A 322 -1.40 -10.81 18.72
N ASP A 323 -0.74 -9.76 18.24
CA ASP A 323 -1.19 -8.95 17.09
C ASP A 323 -1.32 -9.78 15.81
N ARG A 324 -0.58 -10.89 15.72
CA ARG A 324 -0.64 -11.84 14.60
C ARG A 324 -1.52 -13.05 14.86
N GLY A 325 -2.39 -12.95 15.86
CA GLY A 325 -3.40 -13.96 16.17
C GLY A 325 -2.87 -15.22 16.85
N VAL A 326 -1.63 -15.21 17.34
CA VAL A 326 -1.10 -16.33 18.14
C VAL A 326 -1.73 -16.26 19.54
N LYS A 327 -2.61 -17.19 19.85
CA LYS A 327 -3.31 -17.24 21.14
C LYS A 327 -2.35 -17.66 22.26
N LEU A 328 -1.70 -16.69 22.90
CA LEU A 328 -0.81 -16.90 24.04
C LEU A 328 -1.50 -16.68 25.40
N ASP A 329 -2.62 -16.01 25.44
CA ASP A 329 -3.33 -15.50 26.62
C ASP A 329 -4.26 -16.49 27.33
N GLY A 330 -4.53 -17.66 26.71
CA GLY A 330 -5.40 -18.69 27.32
C GLY A 330 -4.74 -19.45 28.45
N ARG A 331 -5.54 -20.09 29.39
CA ARG A 331 -5.03 -20.97 30.45
C ARG A 331 -4.34 -22.24 29.92
N ASP A 332 -4.66 -22.63 28.69
CA ASP A 332 -4.08 -23.82 28.04
C ASP A 332 -2.68 -23.52 27.49
N VAL A 333 -1.65 -23.90 28.22
CA VAL A 333 -0.25 -23.78 27.80
C VAL A 333 0.08 -24.70 26.62
N SER A 334 -0.58 -25.85 26.51
CA SER A 334 -0.35 -26.79 25.40
C SER A 334 -0.89 -26.24 24.10
N GLY A 335 -2.10 -25.68 24.11
CA GLY A 335 -2.71 -25.00 22.96
C GLY A 335 -1.90 -23.80 22.49
N ALA A 336 -1.43 -22.96 23.42
CA ALA A 336 -0.57 -21.82 23.12
C ALA A 336 0.78 -22.24 22.53
N SER A 337 1.40 -23.28 23.08
CA SER A 337 2.67 -23.83 22.56
C SER A 337 2.51 -24.37 21.14
N SER A 338 1.38 -25.03 20.86
CA SER A 338 1.05 -25.53 19.53
C SER A 338 0.76 -24.40 18.54
N ALA A 339 0.11 -23.32 18.98
CA ALA A 339 -0.15 -22.13 18.18
C ALA A 339 1.16 -21.41 17.82
N LEU A 340 2.02 -21.19 18.81
CA LEU A 340 3.33 -20.58 18.61
C LEU A 340 4.21 -21.43 17.69
N GLY A 341 4.24 -22.74 17.90
CA GLY A 341 5.01 -23.67 17.06
C GLY A 341 4.56 -23.70 15.62
N ARG A 342 3.24 -23.61 15.36
CA ARG A 342 2.70 -23.50 13.98
C ARG A 342 3.10 -22.19 13.33
N PHE A 343 2.96 -21.09 14.04
CA PHE A 343 3.34 -19.77 13.55
C PHE A 343 4.84 -19.72 13.19
N LEU A 344 5.71 -20.16 14.09
CA LEU A 344 7.16 -20.14 13.87
C LEU A 344 7.62 -21.11 12.78
N LYS A 345 6.83 -22.13 12.46
CA LYS A 345 7.19 -23.14 11.44
C LYS A 345 7.39 -22.49 10.05
N ASP A 346 6.62 -21.46 9.73
CA ASP A 346 6.71 -20.75 8.45
C ASP A 346 8.02 -19.96 8.32
N TYR A 347 8.69 -19.70 9.43
CA TYR A 347 9.97 -18.99 9.51
C TYR A 347 11.17 -19.92 9.75
N ASN A 348 10.94 -21.24 9.83
CA ASN A 348 11.98 -22.21 10.12
C ASN A 348 13.06 -22.23 9.01
N GLY A 349 14.31 -22.13 9.43
CA GLY A 349 15.45 -22.12 8.51
C GLY A 349 15.70 -20.78 7.82
N GLN A 350 14.88 -19.76 8.01
CA GLN A 350 15.10 -18.44 7.42
C GLN A 350 16.21 -17.69 8.16
N VAL A 351 16.97 -16.89 7.41
CA VAL A 351 18.05 -16.05 7.93
C VAL A 351 17.54 -14.64 8.14
N TYR A 352 17.80 -14.06 9.30
CA TYR A 352 17.42 -12.72 9.71
C TYR A 352 18.66 -11.89 9.97
N VAL A 353 18.65 -10.64 9.55
CA VAL A 353 19.73 -9.68 9.77
C VAL A 353 19.26 -8.71 10.86
N ALA A 354 19.98 -8.70 11.99
CA ALA A 354 19.72 -7.77 13.08
C ALA A 354 20.23 -6.36 12.75
N ALA A 355 19.77 -5.37 13.52
CA ALA A 355 20.17 -3.96 13.35
C ALA A 355 21.71 -3.74 13.49
N ASP A 356 22.42 -4.63 14.18
CA ASP A 356 23.86 -4.62 14.34
C ASP A 356 24.61 -5.34 13.18
N GLY A 357 23.88 -5.76 12.15
CA GLY A 357 24.43 -6.47 10.98
C GLY A 357 24.67 -7.96 11.19
N LYS A 358 24.36 -8.53 12.37
CA LYS A 358 24.50 -9.96 12.62
C LYS A 358 23.36 -10.74 11.98
N CYS A 359 23.67 -11.92 11.46
CA CYS A 359 22.71 -12.84 10.86
C CYS A 359 22.29 -13.90 11.87
N TRP A 360 21.00 -14.14 11.96
CA TRP A 360 20.39 -15.14 12.82
C TRP A 360 19.52 -16.07 12.02
N GLN A 361 19.47 -17.33 12.41
CA GLN A 361 18.62 -18.33 11.79
C GLN A 361 17.79 -19.04 12.86
N LEU A 362 16.47 -19.08 12.67
CA LEU A 362 15.57 -19.82 13.54
C LEU A 362 15.51 -21.28 13.07
N TRP A 363 15.76 -22.21 13.99
CA TRP A 363 15.58 -23.64 13.78
C TRP A 363 14.53 -24.21 14.72
N ILE A 364 13.54 -24.90 14.13
CA ILE A 364 12.52 -25.63 14.85
C ILE A 364 12.73 -27.12 14.58
N GLY A 365 13.31 -27.80 15.54
CA GLY A 365 13.54 -29.24 15.51
C GLY A 365 12.43 -30.03 16.22
N ARG A 366 12.27 -31.30 15.87
CA ARG A 366 11.57 -32.26 16.72
C ARG A 366 12.62 -32.87 17.65
N ASP A 367 12.34 -32.91 18.97
CA ASP A 367 13.13 -33.74 19.84
C ASP A 367 13.07 -35.18 19.35
N ARG A 368 14.23 -35.72 19.00
CA ARG A 368 14.37 -37.19 18.96
C ARG A 368 14.70 -37.59 20.37
N CYS A 369 13.69 -38.09 21.09
CA CYS A 369 13.91 -38.88 22.31
C CYS A 369 14.68 -40.15 21.95
#